data_4f53cabfefc3827ac957cd56f418550f
#
_entry.id   4f53cabfefc3827ac957cd56f418550f
#
_cell.length_a   1.000
_cell.length_b   1.000
_cell.length_c   1.000
_cell.angle_alpha   90.00
_cell.angle_beta   90.00
_cell.angle_gamma   90.00
#
_symmetry.space_group_name_H-M   'P 1'
#
loop_
_entity.id
_entity.type
_entity.pdbx_description
1 polymer ?
#
loop_
_entity_poly.entity_id
_entity_poly.type
_entity_poly.pdbx_seq_one_letter_code
_entity_poly.pdbx_strand_id
1 'polypeptide(L)'
;MLSEKKEIYACKSLFFSISFFVGLWTIRIPDIKDQISTDYSGMSYLFVIFSLGSIITMVVAPKIIENFSSKIIVLISGSIISFLWLFVPFVSTFFQMAFLSFLFGCAYGIFEVVLNLQATNLEKKYNKPMMSGFHAFWSIGLLSGSFITSIFLEYNISFLINSICYIFILFPLIFLSSMMLKKNEAEKQSFAGIFFKWPTVLLILVLLSITAVFLEGGTDSWGALYMRDYLQAEGFNVGLAAIAFNGAMVLGRLIGDQLKSVFGIQQFLFISIICSLTGVTIVLFSKAVLFSIIGFVIAGLGASSIIPICYTLASSIKNINPTVGITVITIAVYGDFMIAPPILGYTANIIGIQYVYLPIVILF
;
A
#
# COMPACT_ATOMS: atom_id res chain seq x y z
N MET A 1 9.91 -30.41 -7.06
CA MET A 1 9.52 -29.43 -8.12
C MET A 1 8.05 -29.01 -8.08
N LEU A 2 7.06 -29.89 -8.14
CA LEU A 2 5.63 -29.48 -8.13
C LEU A 2 5.16 -28.93 -6.75
N SER A 3 5.64 -29.50 -5.64
CA SER A 3 5.28 -29.03 -4.28
C SER A 3 5.92 -27.68 -3.93
N GLU A 4 7.06 -27.39 -4.51
CA GLU A 4 7.83 -26.17 -4.29
C GLU A 4 7.18 -24.95 -4.94
N LYS A 5 6.72 -25.12 -6.17
CA LYS A 5 6.00 -24.05 -6.89
C LYS A 5 4.68 -23.67 -6.18
N LYS A 6 4.02 -24.64 -5.50
CA LYS A 6 2.76 -24.39 -4.80
C LYS A 6 2.88 -23.34 -3.69
N GLU A 7 3.94 -23.38 -2.88
CA GLU A 7 4.14 -22.40 -1.79
C GLU A 7 4.38 -20.99 -2.35
N ILE A 8 5.15 -20.87 -3.43
CA ILE A 8 5.42 -19.59 -4.09
C ILE A 8 4.13 -19.01 -4.68
N TYR A 9 3.33 -19.83 -5.40
CA TYR A 9 2.07 -19.38 -5.95
C TYR A 9 1.04 -19.04 -4.87
N ALA A 10 1.00 -19.79 -3.77
CA ALA A 10 0.15 -19.48 -2.62
C ALA A 10 0.50 -18.12 -2.01
N CYS A 11 1.79 -17.85 -1.79
CA CYS A 11 2.25 -16.58 -1.28
C CYS A 11 1.89 -15.41 -2.24
N LYS A 12 2.13 -15.58 -3.55
CA LYS A 12 1.73 -14.59 -4.57
C LYS A 12 0.22 -14.35 -4.58
N SER A 13 -0.59 -15.41 -4.49
CA SER A 13 -2.05 -15.30 -4.44
C SER A 13 -2.54 -14.55 -3.20
N LEU A 14 -1.87 -14.72 -2.06
CA LEU A 14 -2.21 -13.99 -0.83
C LEU A 14 -1.87 -12.50 -0.95
N PHE A 15 -0.68 -12.14 -1.48
CA PHE A 15 -0.34 -10.76 -1.80
C PHE A 15 -1.36 -10.12 -2.75
N PHE A 16 -1.74 -10.81 -3.81
CA PHE A 16 -2.77 -10.38 -4.75
C PHE A 16 -4.13 -10.18 -4.07
N SER A 17 -4.59 -11.18 -3.28
CA SER A 17 -5.94 -11.15 -2.71
C SER A 17 -6.14 -10.03 -1.71
N ILE A 18 -5.15 -9.78 -0.84
CA ILE A 18 -5.27 -8.73 0.17
C ILE A 18 -5.24 -7.33 -0.47
N SER A 19 -4.36 -7.12 -1.44
CA SER A 19 -4.25 -5.84 -2.13
C SER A 19 -5.44 -5.58 -3.06
N PHE A 20 -6.10 -6.61 -3.56
CA PHE A 20 -7.34 -6.47 -4.31
C PHE A 20 -8.46 -5.85 -3.45
N PHE A 21 -8.56 -6.25 -2.16
CA PHE A 21 -9.44 -5.56 -1.21
C PHE A 21 -9.01 -4.12 -0.93
N VAL A 22 -7.70 -3.82 -0.93
CA VAL A 22 -7.22 -2.44 -0.85
C VAL A 22 -7.72 -1.62 -2.03
N GLY A 23 -7.74 -2.18 -3.25
CA GLY A 23 -8.33 -1.54 -4.42
C GLY A 23 -9.84 -1.22 -4.26
N LEU A 24 -10.61 -2.11 -3.61
CA LEU A 24 -12.00 -1.83 -3.24
C LEU A 24 -12.09 -0.62 -2.30
N TRP A 25 -11.28 -0.63 -1.23
CA TRP A 25 -11.20 0.48 -0.29
C TRP A 25 -10.91 1.80 -0.99
N THR A 26 -9.82 1.86 -1.76
CA THR A 26 -9.35 3.05 -2.46
C THR A 26 -10.45 3.73 -3.28
N ILE A 27 -11.27 2.96 -3.98
CA ILE A 27 -12.30 3.51 -4.87
C ILE A 27 -13.60 3.85 -4.12
N ARG A 28 -13.92 3.11 -3.04
CA ARG A 28 -15.13 3.34 -2.22
C ARG A 28 -14.95 4.35 -1.08
N ILE A 29 -13.76 4.93 -0.90
CA ILE A 29 -13.52 6.00 0.09
C ILE A 29 -14.53 7.14 -0.01
N PRO A 30 -14.89 7.68 -1.20
CA PRO A 30 -15.90 8.69 -1.34
C PRO A 30 -17.29 8.25 -0.84
N ASP A 31 -17.70 7.02 -1.16
CA ASP A 31 -18.98 6.47 -0.73
C ASP A 31 -19.04 6.34 0.81
N ILE A 32 -17.92 5.88 1.42
CA ILE A 32 -17.82 5.76 2.89
C ILE A 32 -17.92 7.14 3.54
N LYS A 33 -17.21 8.14 3.01
CA LYS A 33 -17.25 9.52 3.52
C LYS A 33 -18.68 10.07 3.56
N ASP A 34 -19.43 9.90 2.47
CA ASP A 34 -20.80 10.38 2.36
C ASP A 34 -21.75 9.58 3.27
N GLN A 35 -21.60 8.25 3.29
CA GLN A 35 -22.42 7.33 4.08
C GLN A 35 -22.39 7.65 5.59
N ILE A 36 -21.23 8.00 6.13
CA ILE A 36 -21.07 8.37 7.55
C ILE A 36 -21.14 9.89 7.77
N SER A 37 -21.42 10.67 6.74
CA SER A 37 -21.57 12.14 6.77
C SER A 37 -20.39 12.83 7.46
N THR A 38 -19.15 12.47 7.07
CA THR A 38 -17.94 13.01 7.67
C THR A 38 -17.19 13.94 6.71
N ASP A 39 -16.27 14.75 7.24
CA ASP A 39 -15.36 15.58 6.47
C ASP A 39 -14.03 14.87 6.16
N TYR A 40 -13.08 15.57 5.51
CA TYR A 40 -11.77 15.03 5.19
C TYR A 40 -10.93 14.74 6.44
N SER A 41 -11.08 15.54 7.50
CA SER A 41 -10.41 15.27 8.78
C SER A 41 -10.92 13.98 9.41
N GLY A 42 -12.23 13.74 9.41
CA GLY A 42 -12.81 12.49 9.89
C GLY A 42 -12.30 11.28 9.10
N MET A 43 -12.19 11.37 7.76
CA MET A 43 -11.56 10.30 6.96
C MET A 43 -10.12 10.06 7.37
N SER A 44 -9.34 11.12 7.65
CA SER A 44 -7.97 11.00 8.15
C SER A 44 -7.89 10.24 9.48
N TYR A 45 -8.82 10.51 10.41
CA TYR A 45 -8.88 9.77 11.68
C TYR A 45 -9.16 8.28 11.48
N LEU A 46 -9.97 7.89 10.48
CA LEU A 46 -10.18 6.48 10.15
C LEU A 46 -8.89 5.78 9.71
N PHE A 47 -8.06 6.45 8.90
CA PHE A 47 -6.74 5.93 8.52
C PHE A 47 -5.79 5.79 9.72
N VAL A 48 -5.78 6.76 10.64
CA VAL A 48 -5.00 6.68 11.89
C VAL A 48 -5.47 5.50 12.74
N ILE A 49 -6.78 5.33 12.91
CA ILE A 49 -7.37 4.25 13.70
C ILE A 49 -7.04 2.88 13.07
N PHE A 50 -7.10 2.75 11.75
CA PHE A 50 -6.64 1.57 11.04
C PHE A 50 -5.15 1.29 11.31
N SER A 51 -4.30 2.32 11.19
CA SER A 51 -2.85 2.20 11.43
C SER A 51 -2.54 1.81 12.88
N LEU A 52 -3.26 2.36 13.85
CA LEU A 52 -3.12 1.97 15.26
C LEU A 52 -3.44 0.48 15.47
N GLY A 53 -4.53 -0.02 14.90
CA GLY A 53 -4.87 -1.45 14.94
C GLY A 53 -3.77 -2.32 14.33
N SER A 54 -3.23 -1.90 13.17
CA SER A 54 -2.14 -2.61 12.48
C SER A 54 -0.87 -2.63 13.33
N ILE A 55 -0.45 -1.51 13.88
CA ILE A 55 0.77 -1.41 14.70
C ILE A 55 0.65 -2.28 15.96
N ILE A 56 -0.48 -2.24 16.65
CA ILE A 56 -0.71 -3.06 17.85
C ILE A 56 -0.51 -4.54 17.52
N THR A 57 -1.10 -5.03 16.43
CA THR A 57 -0.97 -6.44 16.06
C THR A 57 0.40 -6.78 15.50
N MET A 58 1.07 -5.87 14.80
CA MET A 58 2.46 -6.04 14.35
C MET A 58 3.42 -6.18 15.54
N VAL A 59 3.24 -5.40 16.60
CA VAL A 59 4.08 -5.48 17.82
C VAL A 59 3.89 -6.81 18.54
N VAL A 60 2.68 -7.34 18.59
CA VAL A 60 2.41 -8.63 19.25
C VAL A 60 2.57 -9.84 18.32
N ALA A 61 2.76 -9.62 17.02
CA ALA A 61 2.89 -10.66 16.01
C ALA A 61 3.95 -11.73 16.34
N PRO A 62 5.16 -11.41 16.81
CA PRO A 62 6.16 -12.43 17.15
C PRO A 62 5.61 -13.46 18.14
N LYS A 63 4.93 -13.01 19.21
CA LYS A 63 4.34 -13.89 20.21
C LYS A 63 3.19 -14.75 19.66
N ILE A 64 2.41 -14.20 18.71
CA ILE A 64 1.34 -14.96 18.05
C ILE A 64 1.95 -16.04 17.14
N ILE A 65 3.00 -15.70 16.39
CA ILE A 65 3.67 -16.61 15.44
C ILE A 65 4.38 -17.76 16.18
N GLU A 66 4.89 -17.53 17.39
CA GLU A 66 5.46 -18.60 18.22
C GLU A 66 4.42 -19.67 18.60
N ASN A 67 3.16 -19.28 18.82
CA ASN A 67 2.10 -20.16 19.31
C ASN A 67 1.24 -20.76 18.20
N PHE A 68 1.08 -20.07 17.09
CA PHE A 68 0.20 -20.47 16.00
C PHE A 68 0.94 -20.61 14.67
N SER A 69 0.48 -21.53 13.83
CA SER A 69 1.07 -21.69 12.49
C SER A 69 0.66 -20.54 11.58
N SER A 70 1.55 -20.14 10.67
CA SER A 70 1.28 -19.11 9.64
C SER A 70 0.00 -19.38 8.86
N LYS A 71 -0.27 -20.65 8.55
CA LYS A 71 -1.52 -21.10 7.92
C LYS A 71 -2.76 -20.64 8.69
N ILE A 72 -2.80 -20.87 10.01
CA ILE A 72 -3.95 -20.51 10.86
C ILE A 72 -4.07 -18.99 10.97
N ILE A 73 -2.95 -18.29 11.17
CA ILE A 73 -2.94 -16.83 11.30
C ILE A 73 -3.47 -16.18 10.02
N VAL A 74 -2.93 -16.56 8.86
CA VAL A 74 -3.34 -16.02 7.55
C VAL A 74 -4.81 -16.36 7.25
N LEU A 75 -5.24 -17.59 7.57
CA LEU A 75 -6.63 -18.00 7.37
C LEU A 75 -7.58 -17.16 8.22
N ILE A 76 -7.31 -17.01 9.51
CA ILE A 76 -8.19 -16.25 10.42
C ILE A 76 -8.19 -14.77 10.05
N SER A 77 -7.01 -14.15 9.93
CA SER A 77 -6.91 -12.72 9.62
C SER A 77 -7.45 -12.38 8.22
N GLY A 78 -7.15 -13.20 7.22
CA GLY A 78 -7.70 -13.05 5.88
C GLY A 78 -9.22 -13.25 5.82
N SER A 79 -9.76 -14.18 6.62
CA SER A 79 -11.21 -14.35 6.78
C SER A 79 -11.83 -13.11 7.43
N ILE A 80 -11.25 -12.60 8.50
CA ILE A 80 -11.74 -11.38 9.18
C ILE A 80 -11.76 -10.23 8.17
N ILE A 81 -10.67 -9.97 7.45
CA ILE A 81 -10.62 -8.90 6.43
C ILE A 81 -11.72 -9.11 5.40
N SER A 82 -11.87 -10.32 4.86
CA SER A 82 -12.86 -10.61 3.83
C SER A 82 -14.29 -10.34 4.32
N PHE A 83 -14.65 -10.84 5.50
CA PHE A 83 -16.03 -10.73 6.00
C PHE A 83 -16.37 -9.37 6.59
N LEU A 84 -15.40 -8.59 7.09
CA LEU A 84 -15.65 -7.23 7.55
C LEU A 84 -16.22 -6.34 6.44
N TRP A 85 -15.90 -6.59 5.19
CA TRP A 85 -16.45 -5.87 4.05
C TRP A 85 -17.97 -6.00 3.89
N LEU A 86 -18.59 -7.03 4.46
CA LEU A 86 -20.06 -7.15 4.47
C LEU A 86 -20.74 -6.11 5.37
N PHE A 87 -20.04 -5.62 6.37
CA PHE A 87 -20.58 -4.67 7.33
C PHE A 87 -20.43 -3.21 6.91
N VAL A 88 -19.40 -2.89 6.12
CA VAL A 88 -19.11 -1.52 5.68
C VAL A 88 -20.31 -0.85 4.99
N PRO A 89 -21.07 -1.50 4.07
CA PRO A 89 -22.24 -0.89 3.43
C PRO A 89 -23.39 -0.52 4.39
N PHE A 90 -23.41 -1.05 5.62
CA PHE A 90 -24.46 -0.80 6.61
C PHE A 90 -24.06 0.18 7.71
N VAL A 91 -22.81 0.66 7.69
CA VAL A 91 -22.34 1.66 8.65
C VAL A 91 -23.00 3.00 8.36
N SER A 92 -23.49 3.66 9.39
CA SER A 92 -24.17 4.96 9.27
C SER A 92 -23.53 6.05 10.14
N THR A 93 -22.55 5.72 10.97
CA THR A 93 -21.88 6.68 11.86
C THR A 93 -20.37 6.55 11.81
N PHE A 94 -19.69 7.66 12.12
CA PHE A 94 -18.24 7.70 12.26
C PHE A 94 -17.72 6.62 13.25
N PHE A 95 -18.34 6.47 14.40
CA PHE A 95 -17.87 5.53 15.44
C PHE A 95 -17.97 4.07 15.00
N GLN A 96 -19.02 3.70 14.25
CA GLN A 96 -19.15 2.36 13.67
C GLN A 96 -18.02 2.11 12.66
N MET A 97 -17.74 3.08 11.77
CA MET A 97 -16.67 2.95 10.81
C MET A 97 -15.29 2.94 11.48
N ALA A 98 -15.08 3.74 12.52
CA ALA A 98 -13.86 3.75 13.33
C ALA A 98 -13.59 2.38 13.97
N PHE A 99 -14.64 1.75 14.53
CA PHE A 99 -14.54 0.39 15.08
C PHE A 99 -14.17 -0.64 14.00
N LEU A 100 -14.82 -0.59 12.83
CA LEU A 100 -14.44 -1.47 11.70
C LEU A 100 -13.03 -1.19 11.21
N SER A 101 -12.63 0.08 11.07
CA SER A 101 -11.28 0.47 10.67
C SER A 101 -10.22 -0.10 11.62
N PHE A 102 -10.47 -0.05 12.93
CA PHE A 102 -9.59 -0.67 13.92
C PHE A 102 -9.48 -2.18 13.74
N LEU A 103 -10.60 -2.88 13.55
CA LEU A 103 -10.62 -4.33 13.31
C LEU A 103 -9.92 -4.71 12.00
N PHE A 104 -10.16 -3.94 10.91
CA PHE A 104 -9.43 -4.10 9.66
C PHE A 104 -7.93 -3.94 9.89
N GLY A 105 -7.52 -2.88 10.61
CA GLY A 105 -6.13 -2.66 10.95
C GLY A 105 -5.52 -3.83 11.71
N CYS A 106 -6.19 -4.31 12.76
CA CYS A 106 -5.71 -5.45 13.53
C CYS A 106 -5.51 -6.71 12.67
N ALA A 107 -6.49 -7.03 11.83
CA ALA A 107 -6.42 -8.21 10.97
C ALA A 107 -5.36 -8.04 9.87
N TYR A 108 -5.27 -6.84 9.28
CA TYR A 108 -4.30 -6.52 8.26
C TYR A 108 -2.86 -6.57 8.78
N GLY A 109 -2.58 -5.97 9.94
CA GLY A 109 -1.23 -5.91 10.50
C GLY A 109 -0.62 -7.30 10.75
N ILE A 110 -1.38 -8.21 11.36
CA ILE A 110 -0.89 -9.57 11.59
C ILE A 110 -0.77 -10.37 10.28
N PHE A 111 -1.72 -10.20 9.35
CA PHE A 111 -1.69 -10.84 8.03
C PHE A 111 -0.42 -10.45 7.28
N GLU A 112 -0.10 -9.16 7.24
CA GLU A 112 1.04 -8.61 6.51
C GLU A 112 2.37 -9.09 7.08
N VAL A 113 2.54 -9.08 8.41
CA VAL A 113 3.75 -9.60 9.06
C VAL A 113 4.00 -11.06 8.68
N VAL A 114 2.97 -11.88 8.77
CA VAL A 114 3.11 -13.33 8.46
C VAL A 114 3.36 -13.54 6.97
N LEU A 115 2.75 -12.77 6.11
CA LEU A 115 2.92 -12.88 4.66
C LEU A 115 4.35 -12.49 4.23
N ASN A 116 4.87 -11.38 4.76
CA ASN A 116 6.25 -10.96 4.50
C ASN A 116 7.28 -11.94 5.08
N LEU A 117 7.00 -12.54 6.26
CA LEU A 117 7.83 -13.59 6.82
C LEU A 117 7.86 -14.84 5.93
N GLN A 118 6.70 -15.25 5.37
CA GLN A 118 6.62 -16.36 4.41
C GLN A 118 7.42 -16.05 3.15
N ALA A 119 7.30 -14.84 2.60
CA ALA A 119 8.06 -14.41 1.43
C ALA A 119 9.58 -14.48 1.67
N THR A 120 10.05 -13.96 2.82
CA THR A 120 11.46 -14.01 3.23
C THR A 120 11.96 -15.45 3.41
N ASN A 121 11.15 -16.33 4.01
CA ASN A 121 11.53 -17.73 4.18
C ASN A 121 11.60 -18.48 2.85
N LEU A 122 10.75 -18.13 1.87
CA LEU A 122 10.83 -18.68 0.53
C LEU A 122 12.11 -18.21 -0.20
N GLU A 123 12.52 -16.94 -0.07
CA GLU A 123 13.79 -16.45 -0.61
C GLU A 123 14.98 -17.24 -0.05
N LYS A 124 15.04 -17.40 1.29
CA LYS A 124 16.11 -18.17 1.96
C LYS A 124 16.10 -19.62 1.50
N LYS A 125 14.94 -20.26 1.47
CA LYS A 125 14.78 -21.68 1.10
C LYS A 125 15.26 -21.97 -0.31
N TYR A 126 14.98 -21.08 -1.26
CA TYR A 126 15.34 -21.27 -2.67
C TYR A 126 16.62 -20.55 -3.08
N ASN A 127 17.23 -19.80 -2.17
CA ASN A 127 18.43 -18.98 -2.41
C ASN A 127 18.29 -18.10 -3.68
N LYS A 128 17.12 -17.46 -3.83
CA LYS A 128 16.75 -16.61 -4.97
C LYS A 128 15.99 -15.38 -4.49
N PRO A 129 16.30 -14.17 -4.97
CA PRO A 129 15.51 -12.98 -4.69
C PRO A 129 14.11 -13.13 -5.30
N MET A 130 13.05 -13.04 -4.49
CA MET A 130 11.66 -13.19 -4.92
C MET A 130 10.74 -12.10 -4.36
N MET A 131 11.20 -11.30 -3.39
CA MET A 131 10.39 -10.29 -2.71
C MET A 131 9.76 -9.30 -3.71
N SER A 132 10.54 -8.78 -4.66
CA SER A 132 10.02 -7.91 -5.72
C SER A 132 8.89 -8.56 -6.51
N GLY A 133 8.98 -9.87 -6.76
CA GLY A 133 7.94 -10.63 -7.43
C GLY A 133 6.66 -10.77 -6.60
N PHE A 134 6.75 -10.91 -5.27
CA PHE A 134 5.59 -10.92 -4.38
C PHE A 134 4.91 -9.55 -4.35
N HIS A 135 5.69 -8.47 -4.20
CA HIS A 135 5.16 -7.10 -4.25
C HIS A 135 4.62 -6.69 -5.63
N ALA A 136 5.10 -7.30 -6.72
CA ALA A 136 4.46 -7.13 -8.03
C ALA A 136 3.03 -7.69 -8.04
N PHE A 137 2.79 -8.84 -7.39
CA PHE A 137 1.44 -9.40 -7.23
C PHE A 137 0.57 -8.53 -6.33
N TRP A 138 1.15 -7.87 -5.32
CA TRP A 138 0.46 -6.82 -4.56
C TRP A 138 -0.03 -5.69 -5.49
N SER A 139 0.87 -5.10 -6.28
CA SER A 139 0.52 -4.00 -7.19
C SER A 139 -0.53 -4.41 -8.22
N ILE A 140 -0.43 -5.63 -8.76
CA ILE A 140 -1.42 -6.17 -9.71
C ILE A 140 -2.78 -6.36 -9.01
N GLY A 141 -2.80 -6.83 -7.77
CA GLY A 141 -4.02 -7.01 -7.00
C GLY A 141 -4.72 -5.67 -6.75
N LEU A 142 -3.99 -4.66 -6.27
CA LEU A 142 -4.52 -3.32 -6.04
C LEU A 142 -5.06 -2.70 -7.32
N LEU A 143 -4.29 -2.74 -8.41
CA LEU A 143 -4.72 -2.25 -9.71
C LEU A 143 -5.99 -2.95 -10.21
N SER A 144 -6.04 -4.29 -10.10
CA SER A 144 -7.20 -5.08 -10.53
C SER A 144 -8.44 -4.78 -9.68
N GLY A 145 -8.27 -4.67 -8.36
CA GLY A 145 -9.35 -4.31 -7.45
C GLY A 145 -9.90 -2.91 -7.73
N SER A 146 -9.02 -1.93 -7.91
CA SER A 146 -9.41 -0.57 -8.28
C SER A 146 -10.14 -0.53 -9.63
N PHE A 147 -9.62 -1.24 -10.63
CA PHE A 147 -10.21 -1.28 -11.96
C PHE A 147 -11.62 -1.91 -11.95
N ILE A 148 -11.79 -3.06 -11.29
CA ILE A 148 -13.09 -3.75 -11.22
C ILE A 148 -14.08 -2.95 -10.37
N THR A 149 -13.65 -2.34 -9.25
CA THR A 149 -14.54 -1.46 -8.47
C THR A 149 -14.98 -0.24 -9.27
N SER A 150 -14.10 0.34 -10.09
CA SER A 150 -14.47 1.47 -10.97
C SER A 150 -15.50 1.07 -12.03
N ILE A 151 -15.41 -0.15 -12.58
CA ILE A 151 -16.46 -0.71 -13.44
C ILE A 151 -17.79 -0.84 -12.67
N PHE A 152 -17.74 -1.28 -11.42
CA PHE A 152 -18.95 -1.40 -10.59
C PHE A 152 -19.60 -0.03 -10.31
N LEU A 153 -18.79 1.03 -10.14
CA LEU A 153 -19.29 2.40 -10.03
C LEU A 153 -19.95 2.86 -11.34
N GLU A 154 -19.35 2.59 -12.48
CA GLU A 154 -19.90 2.95 -13.82
C GLU A 154 -21.30 2.39 -14.03
N TYR A 155 -21.50 1.13 -13.64
CA TYR A 155 -22.79 0.45 -13.75
C TYR A 155 -23.72 0.65 -12.54
N ASN A 156 -23.39 1.58 -11.62
CA ASN A 156 -24.14 1.84 -10.40
C ASN A 156 -24.40 0.58 -9.55
N ILE A 157 -23.46 -0.35 -9.55
CA ILE A 157 -23.54 -1.57 -8.73
C ILE A 157 -23.32 -1.16 -7.26
N SER A 158 -24.25 -1.55 -6.40
CA SER A 158 -24.21 -1.18 -5.00
C SER A 158 -22.94 -1.65 -4.29
N PHE A 159 -22.52 -0.92 -3.26
CA PHE A 159 -21.35 -1.28 -2.46
C PHE A 159 -21.46 -2.69 -1.87
N LEU A 160 -22.66 -3.08 -1.40
CA LEU A 160 -22.92 -4.41 -0.87
C LEU A 160 -22.66 -5.51 -1.91
N ILE A 161 -23.19 -5.36 -3.13
CA ILE A 161 -22.96 -6.34 -4.21
C ILE A 161 -21.47 -6.38 -4.57
N ASN A 162 -20.81 -5.24 -4.64
CA ASN A 162 -19.36 -5.18 -4.87
C ASN A 162 -18.58 -5.97 -3.80
N SER A 163 -18.89 -5.76 -2.51
CA SER A 163 -18.27 -6.49 -1.40
C SER A 163 -18.54 -8.00 -1.47
N ILE A 164 -19.78 -8.41 -1.73
CA ILE A 164 -20.16 -9.80 -1.87
C ILE A 164 -19.39 -10.48 -3.02
N CYS A 165 -19.33 -9.86 -4.20
CA CYS A 165 -18.58 -10.40 -5.34
C CYS A 165 -17.10 -10.62 -5.01
N TYR A 166 -16.48 -9.68 -4.31
CA TYR A 166 -15.08 -9.77 -3.91
C TYR A 166 -14.84 -10.91 -2.92
N ILE A 167 -15.73 -11.04 -1.92
CA ILE A 167 -15.65 -12.14 -0.95
C ILE A 167 -15.77 -13.49 -1.64
N PHE A 168 -16.73 -13.65 -2.56
CA PHE A 168 -16.93 -14.92 -3.29
C PHE A 168 -15.72 -15.31 -4.12
N ILE A 169 -14.95 -14.37 -4.66
CA ILE A 169 -13.76 -14.63 -5.47
C ILE A 169 -12.52 -14.80 -4.60
N LEU A 170 -12.31 -13.87 -3.64
CA LEU A 170 -11.05 -13.76 -2.93
C LEU A 170 -10.97 -14.65 -1.69
N PHE A 171 -12.07 -14.86 -0.98
CA PHE A 171 -12.06 -15.71 0.21
C PHE A 171 -11.69 -17.17 -0.12
N PRO A 172 -12.23 -17.83 -1.14
CA PRO A 172 -11.75 -19.16 -1.55
C PRO A 172 -10.26 -19.16 -1.93
N LEU A 173 -9.79 -18.11 -2.59
CA LEU A 173 -8.38 -17.98 -2.96
C LEU A 173 -7.49 -17.84 -1.71
N ILE A 174 -7.89 -17.02 -0.74
CA ILE A 174 -7.19 -16.87 0.56
C ILE A 174 -7.22 -18.21 1.31
N PHE A 175 -8.38 -18.87 1.38
CA PHE A 175 -8.54 -20.15 2.06
C PHE A 175 -7.61 -21.22 1.46
N LEU A 176 -7.67 -21.44 0.15
CA LEU A 176 -6.84 -22.44 -0.53
C LEU A 176 -5.36 -22.12 -0.43
N SER A 177 -4.97 -20.85 -0.59
CA SER A 177 -3.58 -20.43 -0.50
C SER A 177 -3.03 -20.57 0.94
N SER A 178 -3.84 -20.24 1.96
CA SER A 178 -3.43 -20.43 3.36
C SER A 178 -3.16 -21.89 3.69
N MET A 179 -3.95 -22.82 3.11
CA MET A 179 -3.76 -24.26 3.30
C MET A 179 -2.44 -24.79 2.72
N MET A 180 -1.84 -24.06 1.78
CA MET A 180 -0.56 -24.43 1.14
C MET A 180 0.66 -23.84 1.87
N LEU A 181 0.46 -22.95 2.86
CA LEU A 181 1.56 -22.40 3.65
C LEU A 181 2.12 -23.45 4.64
N LYS A 182 3.43 -23.42 4.83
CA LYS A 182 4.11 -24.21 5.84
C LYS A 182 4.27 -23.45 7.14
N LYS A 183 4.53 -24.18 8.23
CA LYS A 183 4.86 -23.61 9.53
C LYS A 183 6.19 -22.86 9.39
N ASN A 184 6.20 -21.59 9.76
CA ASN A 184 7.42 -20.80 9.81
C ASN A 184 8.17 -21.08 11.12
N GLU A 185 9.49 -21.16 11.05
CA GLU A 185 10.37 -20.98 12.20
C GLU A 185 10.60 -19.48 12.34
N ALA A 186 10.15 -18.90 13.45
CA ALA A 186 10.39 -17.51 13.76
C ALA A 186 11.87 -17.31 14.07
N GLU A 187 12.65 -16.74 13.15
CA GLU A 187 13.98 -16.24 13.50
C GLU A 187 13.81 -15.00 14.40
N LYS A 188 14.49 -14.99 15.54
CA LYS A 188 14.57 -13.79 16.39
C LYS A 188 15.26 -12.68 15.60
N GLN A 189 14.49 -11.69 15.12
CA GLN A 189 15.06 -10.50 14.54
C GLN A 189 15.72 -9.68 15.67
N SER A 190 17.02 -9.48 15.57
CA SER A 190 17.75 -8.60 16.48
C SER A 190 17.62 -7.15 15.98
N PHE A 191 16.96 -6.32 16.73
CA PHE A 191 16.91 -4.88 16.52
C PHE A 191 18.15 -4.14 17.07
N ALA A 192 19.20 -4.89 17.44
CA ALA A 192 20.43 -4.31 17.93
C ALA A 192 21.09 -3.44 16.85
N GLY A 193 21.34 -2.18 17.18
CA GLY A 193 22.01 -1.23 16.31
C GLY A 193 21.13 -0.20 15.59
N ILE A 194 19.80 -0.25 15.73
CA ILE A 194 18.90 0.72 15.10
C ILE A 194 19.08 2.16 15.64
N PHE A 195 19.54 2.30 16.89
CA PHE A 195 19.69 3.60 17.57
C PHE A 195 21.09 4.24 17.45
N PHE A 196 21.91 3.84 16.48
CA PHE A 196 23.21 4.47 16.23
C PHE A 196 23.05 5.85 15.53
N LYS A 197 24.12 6.67 15.60
CA LYS A 197 24.20 7.91 14.81
C LYS A 197 24.10 7.56 13.31
N TRP A 198 23.00 7.90 12.70
CA TRP A 198 22.78 7.66 11.29
C TRP A 198 23.61 8.63 10.46
N PRO A 199 24.36 8.17 9.45
CA PRO A 199 25.05 9.07 8.54
C PRO A 199 24.04 9.86 7.71
N THR A 200 24.41 11.07 7.28
CA THR A 200 23.58 11.98 6.50
C THR A 200 22.98 11.30 5.28
N VAL A 201 23.74 10.41 4.61
CA VAL A 201 23.24 9.65 3.46
C VAL A 201 22.02 8.80 3.83
N LEU A 202 22.04 8.13 4.99
CA LEU A 202 20.89 7.31 5.43
C LEU A 202 19.66 8.18 5.72
N LEU A 203 19.86 9.37 6.33
CA LEU A 203 18.77 10.31 6.59
C LEU A 203 18.14 10.82 5.30
N ILE A 204 18.95 11.10 4.26
CA ILE A 204 18.44 11.49 2.94
C ILE A 204 17.63 10.35 2.31
N LEU A 205 18.11 9.11 2.40
CA LEU A 205 17.37 7.95 1.87
C LEU A 205 16.07 7.70 2.61
N VAL A 206 16.04 7.91 3.94
CA VAL A 206 14.82 7.87 4.76
C VAL A 206 13.82 8.91 4.27
N LEU A 207 14.25 10.16 4.10
CA LEU A 207 13.38 11.25 3.64
C LEU A 207 12.81 10.96 2.25
N LEU A 208 13.65 10.51 1.31
CA LEU A 208 13.21 10.13 -0.04
C LEU A 208 12.20 8.97 -0.01
N SER A 209 12.42 7.99 0.87
CA SER A 209 11.49 6.86 1.01
C SER A 209 10.15 7.31 1.58
N ILE A 210 10.15 8.17 2.61
CA ILE A 210 8.95 8.80 3.17
C ILE A 210 8.21 9.55 2.06
N THR A 211 8.89 10.42 1.30
CA THR A 211 8.27 11.20 0.22
C THR A 211 7.62 10.32 -0.85
N ALA A 212 8.28 9.21 -1.21
CA ALA A 212 7.74 8.29 -2.20
C ALA A 212 6.50 7.54 -1.70
N VAL A 213 6.51 7.10 -0.43
CA VAL A 213 5.34 6.44 0.20
C VAL A 213 4.21 7.44 0.42
N PHE A 214 4.54 8.69 0.78
CA PHE A 214 3.56 9.78 0.92
C PHE A 214 2.80 10.02 -0.39
N LEU A 215 3.50 9.93 -1.54
CA LEU A 215 2.88 10.03 -2.85
C LEU A 215 2.02 8.80 -3.19
N GLU A 216 2.54 7.58 -2.96
CA GLU A 216 1.82 6.32 -3.21
C GLU A 216 0.58 6.23 -2.31
N GLY A 217 0.75 6.30 -1.00
CA GLY A 217 -0.34 6.23 -0.02
C GLY A 217 -1.32 7.41 -0.13
N GLY A 218 -0.82 8.61 -0.46
CA GLY A 218 -1.64 9.78 -0.73
C GLY A 218 -2.55 9.59 -1.94
N THR A 219 -2.04 8.98 -3.02
CA THR A 219 -2.84 8.68 -4.20
C THR A 219 -3.91 7.62 -3.89
N ASP A 220 -3.54 6.56 -3.17
CA ASP A 220 -4.47 5.50 -2.83
C ASP A 220 -5.54 5.93 -1.82
N SER A 221 -5.21 6.86 -0.91
CA SER A 221 -6.14 7.34 0.12
C SER A 221 -7.00 8.52 -0.34
N TRP A 222 -6.47 9.41 -1.17
CA TRP A 222 -7.09 10.69 -1.51
C TRP A 222 -7.44 10.84 -2.99
N GLY A 223 -6.91 9.96 -3.87
CA GLY A 223 -7.09 10.05 -5.30
C GLY A 223 -8.56 10.01 -5.74
N ALA A 224 -9.34 9.07 -5.20
CA ALA A 224 -10.76 8.95 -5.53
C ALA A 224 -11.58 10.17 -5.04
N LEU A 225 -11.28 10.71 -3.85
CA LEU A 225 -11.89 11.94 -3.35
C LEU A 225 -11.51 13.16 -4.19
N TYR A 226 -10.24 13.29 -4.58
CA TYR A 226 -9.76 14.35 -5.46
C TYR A 226 -10.45 14.30 -6.83
N MET A 227 -10.57 13.11 -7.42
CA MET A 227 -11.25 12.94 -8.71
C MET A 227 -12.73 13.29 -8.60
N ARG A 228 -13.44 12.80 -7.58
CA ARG A 228 -14.88 13.02 -7.43
C ARG A 228 -15.21 14.44 -6.95
N ASP A 229 -14.62 14.86 -5.82
CA ASP A 229 -15.06 16.09 -5.13
C ASP A 229 -14.51 17.37 -5.77
N TYR A 230 -13.32 17.30 -6.40
CA TYR A 230 -12.73 18.47 -7.09
C TYR A 230 -12.92 18.44 -8.59
N LEU A 231 -12.58 17.33 -9.26
CA LEU A 231 -12.69 17.26 -10.72
C LEU A 231 -14.09 16.85 -11.22
N GLN A 232 -15.02 16.60 -10.29
CA GLN A 232 -16.40 16.19 -10.57
C GLN A 232 -16.47 14.94 -11.47
N ALA A 233 -15.53 14.01 -11.25
CA ALA A 233 -15.51 12.75 -11.97
C ALA A 233 -16.61 11.82 -11.44
N GLU A 234 -17.24 11.09 -12.35
CA GLU A 234 -18.32 10.16 -12.05
C GLU A 234 -17.98 8.75 -12.58
N GLY A 235 -18.68 7.76 -12.09
CA GLY A 235 -18.57 6.38 -12.53
C GLY A 235 -17.13 5.86 -12.51
N PHE A 236 -16.70 5.25 -13.60
CA PHE A 236 -15.34 4.72 -13.77
C PHE A 236 -14.24 5.75 -13.54
N ASN A 237 -14.50 7.01 -13.89
CA ASN A 237 -13.49 8.07 -13.82
C ASN A 237 -13.04 8.40 -12.38
N VAL A 238 -13.84 8.09 -11.38
CA VAL A 238 -13.46 8.24 -9.95
C VAL A 238 -12.21 7.45 -9.61
N GLY A 239 -12.05 6.26 -10.20
CA GLY A 239 -10.91 5.38 -9.95
C GLY A 239 -9.66 5.67 -10.78
N LEU A 240 -9.72 6.58 -11.75
CA LEU A 240 -8.61 6.80 -12.70
C LEU A 240 -7.31 7.28 -12.04
N ALA A 241 -7.37 7.99 -10.90
CA ALA A 241 -6.18 8.37 -10.16
C ALA A 241 -5.37 7.13 -9.72
N ALA A 242 -6.02 6.19 -9.03
CA ALA A 242 -5.38 4.96 -8.56
C ALA A 242 -4.98 4.03 -9.72
N ILE A 243 -5.84 3.89 -10.74
CA ILE A 243 -5.56 3.06 -11.91
C ILE A 243 -4.36 3.57 -12.69
N ALA A 244 -4.31 4.87 -12.97
CA ALA A 244 -3.23 5.50 -13.71
C ALA A 244 -1.89 5.45 -12.96
N PHE A 245 -1.91 5.81 -11.67
CA PHE A 245 -0.72 5.83 -10.83
C PHE A 245 -0.17 4.40 -10.62
N ASN A 246 -1.00 3.47 -10.14
CA ASN A 246 -0.56 2.11 -9.85
C ASN A 246 -0.23 1.33 -11.13
N GLY A 247 -0.97 1.55 -12.23
CA GLY A 247 -0.64 1.00 -13.54
C GLY A 247 0.74 1.45 -14.04
N ALA A 248 1.02 2.73 -13.91
CA ALA A 248 2.33 3.31 -14.25
C ALA A 248 3.45 2.77 -13.33
N MET A 249 3.16 2.60 -12.02
CA MET A 249 4.11 1.98 -11.09
C MET A 249 4.46 0.54 -11.47
N VAL A 250 3.48 -0.27 -11.86
CA VAL A 250 3.74 -1.64 -12.35
C VAL A 250 4.66 -1.61 -13.56
N LEU A 251 4.36 -0.77 -14.55
CA LEU A 251 5.21 -0.62 -15.73
C LEU A 251 6.62 -0.14 -15.38
N GLY A 252 6.73 0.89 -14.53
CA GLY A 252 8.02 1.41 -14.09
C GLY A 252 8.86 0.38 -13.34
N ARG A 253 8.25 -0.48 -12.50
CA ARG A 253 8.93 -1.58 -11.81
C ARG A 253 9.44 -2.65 -12.79
N LEU A 254 8.68 -2.96 -13.84
CA LEU A 254 9.10 -3.95 -14.85
C LEU A 254 10.31 -3.52 -15.66
N ILE A 255 10.42 -2.23 -15.98
CA ILE A 255 11.53 -1.69 -16.78
C ILE A 255 12.65 -1.07 -15.92
N GLY A 256 12.44 -0.91 -14.62
CA GLY A 256 13.34 -0.18 -13.71
C GLY A 256 14.75 -0.75 -13.65
N ASP A 257 14.91 -2.07 -13.65
CA ASP A 257 16.24 -2.70 -13.63
C ASP A 257 17.01 -2.45 -14.94
N GLN A 258 16.34 -2.43 -16.08
CA GLN A 258 16.95 -2.08 -17.36
C GLN A 258 17.37 -0.60 -17.38
N LEU A 259 16.52 0.31 -16.90
CA LEU A 259 16.83 1.73 -16.82
C LEU A 259 17.99 2.01 -15.85
N LYS A 260 18.05 1.31 -14.71
CA LYS A 260 19.21 1.38 -13.79
C LYS A 260 20.51 0.94 -14.45
N SER A 261 20.48 -0.06 -15.33
CA SER A 261 21.68 -0.52 -16.04
C SER A 261 22.16 0.47 -17.09
N VAL A 262 21.25 1.23 -17.70
CA VAL A 262 21.56 2.24 -18.75
C VAL A 262 22.05 3.55 -18.13
N PHE A 263 21.33 4.09 -17.14
CA PHE A 263 21.60 5.42 -16.58
C PHE A 263 22.54 5.37 -15.35
N GLY A 264 22.69 4.21 -14.73
CA GLY A 264 23.29 4.10 -13.41
C GLY A 264 22.32 4.50 -12.29
N ILE A 265 22.59 3.99 -11.08
CA ILE A 265 21.64 4.08 -9.95
C ILE A 265 21.37 5.52 -9.52
N GLN A 266 22.39 6.40 -9.51
CA GLN A 266 22.26 7.78 -9.05
C GLN A 266 21.47 8.66 -10.03
N GLN A 267 21.79 8.57 -11.33
CA GLN A 267 21.07 9.33 -12.36
C GLN A 267 19.62 8.85 -12.48
N PHE A 268 19.41 7.54 -12.39
CA PHE A 268 18.05 7.00 -12.46
C PHE A 268 17.20 7.40 -11.24
N LEU A 269 17.79 7.45 -10.03
CA LEU A 269 17.12 7.98 -8.84
C LEU A 269 16.74 9.46 -9.06
N PHE A 270 17.66 10.27 -9.58
CA PHE A 270 17.37 11.69 -9.85
C PHE A 270 16.25 11.87 -10.88
N ILE A 271 16.27 11.10 -11.98
CA ILE A 271 15.19 11.09 -12.98
C ILE A 271 13.87 10.70 -12.33
N SER A 272 13.85 9.67 -11.48
CA SER A 272 12.66 9.20 -10.77
C SER A 272 12.07 10.28 -9.85
N ILE A 273 12.90 11.02 -9.11
CA ILE A 273 12.49 12.14 -8.26
C ILE A 273 11.86 13.25 -9.11
N ILE A 274 12.55 13.67 -10.20
CA ILE A 274 12.03 14.73 -11.09
C ILE A 274 10.72 14.31 -11.75
N CYS A 275 10.59 13.07 -12.20
CA CYS A 275 9.34 12.56 -12.75
C CYS A 275 8.21 12.59 -11.69
N SER A 276 8.48 12.12 -10.46
CA SER A 276 7.49 12.14 -9.39
C SER A 276 7.02 13.55 -9.06
N LEU A 277 7.97 14.48 -8.87
CA LEU A 277 7.68 15.89 -8.59
C LEU A 277 6.90 16.54 -9.74
N THR A 278 7.33 16.32 -10.99
CA THR A 278 6.62 16.85 -12.17
C THR A 278 5.20 16.32 -12.23
N GLY A 279 5.02 15.02 -12.08
CA GLY A 279 3.71 14.38 -12.12
C GLY A 279 2.77 14.91 -11.05
N VAL A 280 3.21 14.95 -9.78
CA VAL A 280 2.37 15.45 -8.69
C VAL A 280 2.11 16.95 -8.81
N THR A 281 3.04 17.73 -9.37
CA THR A 281 2.83 19.16 -9.66
C THR A 281 1.78 19.35 -10.74
N ILE A 282 1.78 18.53 -11.79
CA ILE A 282 0.72 18.54 -12.81
C ILE A 282 -0.63 18.22 -12.15
N VAL A 283 -0.72 17.23 -11.28
CA VAL A 283 -1.94 16.90 -10.54
C VAL A 283 -2.41 18.11 -9.71
N LEU A 284 -1.52 18.73 -8.95
CA LEU A 284 -1.84 19.87 -8.07
C LEU A 284 -2.46 21.05 -8.81
N PHE A 285 -1.98 21.36 -10.01
CA PHE A 285 -2.46 22.49 -10.81
C PHE A 285 -3.51 22.10 -11.87
N SER A 286 -3.84 20.83 -11.98
CA SER A 286 -4.82 20.36 -12.95
C SER A 286 -6.23 20.80 -12.59
N LYS A 287 -7.00 21.17 -13.64
CA LYS A 287 -8.44 21.47 -13.55
C LYS A 287 -9.28 20.54 -14.43
N ALA A 288 -8.66 19.50 -14.98
CA ALA A 288 -9.34 18.57 -15.87
C ALA A 288 -8.86 17.13 -15.61
N VAL A 289 -9.78 16.20 -15.72
CA VAL A 289 -9.53 14.75 -15.51
C VAL A 289 -8.35 14.26 -16.34
N LEU A 290 -8.29 14.61 -17.62
CA LEU A 290 -7.22 14.16 -18.54
C LEU A 290 -5.82 14.58 -18.07
N PHE A 291 -5.63 15.83 -17.68
CA PHE A 291 -4.32 16.31 -17.22
C PHE A 291 -3.94 15.69 -15.88
N SER A 292 -4.91 15.46 -14.98
CA SER A 292 -4.66 14.73 -13.73
C SER A 292 -4.21 13.31 -13.98
N ILE A 293 -4.84 12.59 -14.92
CA ILE A 293 -4.41 11.24 -15.32
C ILE A 293 -2.96 11.24 -15.82
N ILE A 294 -2.61 12.18 -16.70
CA ILE A 294 -1.23 12.33 -17.19
C ILE A 294 -0.26 12.57 -16.02
N GLY A 295 -0.64 13.45 -15.09
CA GLY A 295 0.13 13.71 -13.88
C GLY A 295 0.31 12.45 -13.03
N PHE A 296 -0.75 11.68 -12.78
CA PHE A 296 -0.67 10.42 -12.02
C PHE A 296 0.18 9.36 -12.71
N VAL A 297 0.13 9.24 -14.05
CA VAL A 297 1.01 8.34 -14.81
C VAL A 297 2.46 8.73 -14.63
N ILE A 298 2.81 10.01 -14.81
CA ILE A 298 4.19 10.50 -14.68
C ILE A 298 4.68 10.31 -13.24
N ALA A 299 3.83 10.65 -12.24
CA ALA A 299 4.15 10.48 -10.82
C ALA A 299 4.39 9.00 -10.48
N GLY A 300 3.53 8.10 -10.95
CA GLY A 300 3.64 6.66 -10.72
C GLY A 300 4.90 6.04 -11.36
N LEU A 301 5.24 6.43 -12.59
CA LEU A 301 6.50 6.03 -13.23
C LEU A 301 7.71 6.45 -12.39
N GLY A 302 7.73 7.70 -11.90
CA GLY A 302 8.79 8.20 -11.05
C GLY A 302 8.87 7.46 -9.72
N ALA A 303 7.77 7.36 -8.98
CA ALA A 303 7.71 6.73 -7.65
C ALA A 303 8.12 5.25 -7.67
N SER A 304 7.87 4.54 -8.78
CA SER A 304 8.07 3.10 -8.93
C SER A 304 9.43 2.57 -8.48
N SER A 305 10.48 3.37 -8.65
CA SER A 305 11.87 2.96 -8.45
C SER A 305 12.54 3.60 -7.23
N ILE A 306 11.98 4.64 -6.63
CA ILE A 306 12.62 5.37 -5.52
C ILE A 306 12.86 4.45 -4.32
N ILE A 307 11.83 3.77 -3.82
CA ILE A 307 11.93 2.88 -2.65
C ILE A 307 12.90 1.72 -2.89
N PRO A 308 12.81 0.94 -3.98
CA PRO A 308 13.77 -0.11 -4.29
C PRO A 308 15.22 0.39 -4.36
N ILE A 309 15.45 1.57 -4.92
CA ILE A 309 16.78 2.18 -4.97
C ILE A 309 17.25 2.59 -3.57
N CYS A 310 16.39 3.17 -2.74
CA CYS A 310 16.72 3.52 -1.37
C CYS A 310 17.13 2.29 -0.55
N TYR A 311 16.46 1.16 -0.68
CA TYR A 311 16.85 -0.10 -0.06
C TYR A 311 18.25 -0.56 -0.52
N THR A 312 18.49 -0.53 -1.82
CA THR A 312 19.80 -0.92 -2.41
C THR A 312 20.93 -0.03 -1.90
N LEU A 313 20.73 1.29 -1.89
CA LEU A 313 21.73 2.23 -1.41
C LEU A 313 21.92 2.13 0.11
N ALA A 314 20.87 2.00 0.90
CA ALA A 314 20.95 1.88 2.35
C ALA A 314 21.73 0.62 2.77
N SER A 315 21.54 -0.50 2.06
CA SER A 315 22.27 -1.74 2.31
C SER A 315 23.77 -1.67 1.92
N SER A 316 24.16 -0.66 1.14
CA SER A 316 25.51 -0.48 0.62
C SER A 316 26.32 0.61 1.35
N ILE A 317 25.76 1.23 2.41
CA ILE A 317 26.44 2.29 3.15
C ILE A 317 27.63 1.70 3.92
N LYS A 318 28.83 2.27 3.72
CA LYS A 318 30.05 1.85 4.45
C LYS A 318 29.86 2.07 5.96
N ASN A 319 30.38 1.10 6.73
CA ASN A 319 30.34 1.09 8.21
C ASN A 319 28.93 0.96 8.83
N ILE A 320 27.91 0.62 8.07
CA ILE A 320 26.60 0.23 8.57
C ILE A 320 26.32 -1.23 8.19
N ASN A 321 25.77 -1.98 9.13
CA ASN A 321 25.27 -3.31 8.80
C ASN A 321 24.13 -3.18 7.78
N PRO A 322 24.20 -3.88 6.63
CA PRO A 322 23.17 -3.81 5.59
C PRO A 322 21.74 -4.01 6.11
N THR A 323 21.56 -4.95 7.07
CA THR A 323 20.28 -5.22 7.72
C THR A 323 19.74 -3.99 8.46
N VAL A 324 20.62 -3.25 9.16
CA VAL A 324 20.21 -2.01 9.87
C VAL A 324 19.75 -0.95 8.88
N GLY A 325 20.48 -0.73 7.79
CA GLY A 325 20.09 0.23 6.74
C GLY A 325 18.72 -0.08 6.15
N ILE A 326 18.48 -1.34 5.79
CA ILE A 326 17.18 -1.81 5.28
C ILE A 326 16.09 -1.62 6.33
N THR A 327 16.33 -2.01 7.59
CA THR A 327 15.33 -1.91 8.66
C THR A 327 14.92 -0.45 8.91
N VAL A 328 15.86 0.49 8.90
CA VAL A 328 15.57 1.92 9.10
C VAL A 328 14.65 2.45 7.99
N ILE A 329 14.93 2.12 6.71
CA ILE A 329 14.05 2.48 5.60
C ILE A 329 12.67 1.84 5.77
N THR A 330 12.61 0.57 6.16
CA THR A 330 11.34 -0.14 6.39
C THR A 330 10.50 0.54 7.47
N ILE A 331 11.09 0.89 8.60
CA ILE A 331 10.38 1.61 9.69
C ILE A 331 9.86 2.96 9.18
N ALA A 332 10.64 3.69 8.39
CA ALA A 332 10.22 4.96 7.82
C ALA A 332 9.01 4.80 6.88
N VAL A 333 9.06 3.81 5.98
CA VAL A 333 7.99 3.48 5.04
C VAL A 333 6.69 3.14 5.77
N TYR A 334 6.74 2.25 6.77
CA TYR A 334 5.53 1.88 7.52
C TYR A 334 5.03 2.98 8.46
N GLY A 335 5.95 3.77 9.05
CA GLY A 335 5.58 4.92 9.88
C GLY A 335 4.83 6.01 9.10
N ASP A 336 5.10 6.12 7.81
CA ASP A 336 4.45 7.08 6.93
C ASP A 336 2.95 6.85 6.78
N PHE A 337 2.48 5.61 6.73
CA PHE A 337 1.05 5.30 6.67
C PHE A 337 0.24 5.83 7.86
N MET A 338 0.89 6.14 8.97
CA MET A 338 0.24 6.78 10.12
C MET A 338 0.27 8.32 10.03
N ILE A 339 1.26 8.87 9.35
CA ILE A 339 1.52 10.33 9.33
C ILE A 339 0.92 10.98 8.07
N ALA A 340 1.07 10.33 6.90
CA ALA A 340 0.66 10.90 5.63
C ALA A 340 -0.86 11.19 5.54
N PRO A 341 -1.77 10.26 5.83
CA PRO A 341 -3.20 10.51 5.68
C PRO A 341 -3.72 11.68 6.53
N PRO A 342 -3.31 11.85 7.82
CA PRO A 342 -3.68 13.03 8.61
C PRO A 342 -3.22 14.36 8.01
N ILE A 343 -1.97 14.44 7.53
CA ILE A 343 -1.44 15.67 6.93
C ILE A 343 -2.22 16.02 5.67
N LEU A 344 -2.47 15.04 4.80
CA LEU A 344 -3.21 15.25 3.56
C LEU A 344 -4.66 15.63 3.82
N GLY A 345 -5.33 14.96 4.76
CA GLY A 345 -6.72 15.29 5.09
C GLY A 345 -6.88 16.62 5.80
N TYR A 346 -5.95 16.99 6.67
CA TYR A 346 -5.93 18.31 7.28
C TYR A 346 -5.73 19.41 6.21
N THR A 347 -4.83 19.19 5.25
CA THR A 347 -4.65 20.06 4.09
C THR A 347 -5.94 20.17 3.29
N ALA A 348 -6.58 19.05 2.95
CA ALA A 348 -7.84 19.03 2.21
C ALA A 348 -8.98 19.75 2.94
N ASN A 349 -9.02 19.66 4.27
CA ASN A 349 -10.07 20.28 5.08
C ASN A 349 -9.90 21.80 5.22
N ILE A 350 -8.65 22.29 5.35
CA ILE A 350 -8.39 23.73 5.59
C ILE A 350 -8.36 24.54 4.29
N ILE A 351 -7.62 24.06 3.29
CA ILE A 351 -7.38 24.83 2.06
C ILE A 351 -8.08 24.23 0.84
N GLY A 352 -8.77 23.12 1.02
CA GLY A 352 -9.57 22.43 0.00
C GLY A 352 -8.89 21.21 -0.60
N ILE A 353 -9.71 20.26 -1.05
CA ILE A 353 -9.27 18.97 -1.61
C ILE A 353 -8.38 19.14 -2.85
N GLN A 354 -8.51 20.22 -3.61
CA GLN A 354 -7.66 20.55 -4.76
C GLN A 354 -6.18 20.69 -4.38
N TYR A 355 -5.88 21.01 -3.12
CA TYR A 355 -4.52 21.17 -2.62
C TYR A 355 -4.02 19.97 -1.79
N VAL A 356 -4.75 18.86 -1.82
CA VAL A 356 -4.38 17.67 -1.02
C VAL A 356 -2.97 17.15 -1.32
N TYR A 357 -2.47 17.35 -2.53
CA TYR A 357 -1.12 16.95 -2.95
C TYR A 357 -0.02 18.00 -2.68
N LEU A 358 -0.37 19.20 -2.15
CA LEU A 358 0.60 20.25 -1.86
C LEU A 358 1.69 19.82 -0.87
N PRO A 359 1.40 19.12 0.25
CA PRO A 359 2.45 18.62 1.15
C PRO A 359 3.46 17.71 0.44
N ILE A 360 3.01 16.90 -0.53
CA ILE A 360 3.89 16.00 -1.29
C ILE A 360 4.84 16.80 -2.17
N VAL A 361 4.35 17.84 -2.85
CA VAL A 361 5.19 18.74 -3.67
C VAL A 361 6.25 19.46 -2.83
N ILE A 362 5.90 19.81 -1.58
CA ILE A 362 6.84 20.47 -0.66
C ILE A 362 7.92 19.51 -0.15
N LEU A 363 7.59 18.22 0.00
CA LEU A 363 8.53 17.20 0.48
C LEU A 363 9.55 16.78 -0.58
N PHE A 364 9.21 16.84 -1.90
CA PHE A 364 10.13 16.57 -3.00
C PHE A 364 11.12 17.73 -3.22
#